data_19f5aff1f7d5b9eeedc1e5a879386ead
#
_entry.id   19f5aff1f7d5b9eeedc1e5a879386ead
#
_cell.length_a   1.000
_cell.length_b   1.000
_cell.length_c   1.000
_cell.angle_alpha   90.00
_cell.angle_beta   90.00
_cell.angle_gamma   90.00
#
_symmetry.space_group_name_H-M   'P 1'
#
loop_
_entity.id
_entity.type
_entity.pdbx_description
1 polymer ?
#
loop_
_entity_poly.entity_id
_entity_poly.type
_entity_poly.pdbx_seq_one_letter_code
_entity_poly.pdbx_strand_id
1 'polypeptide(L)'
;ARDLRRKQHTGSCRYSHCSNELLFGEHEVLVPAIHLIDGKNVTRETVEMVTYIHIMFEQHEIIFAQGVATESFHPGSFGVDCLAPRTREELFSLFPNMRNDISSYGKSARTILRAAEARALTHF
;
A
#
# COMPACT_ATOMS: atom_id res chain seq x y z
N ALA A 1 -17.29 -12.39 -1.12
CA ALA A 1 -16.93 -11.08 -1.69
C ALA A 1 -16.08 -10.33 -0.67
N ARG A 2 -14.89 -9.93 -1.05
CA ARG A 2 -14.00 -9.14 -0.20
C ARG A 2 -14.32 -7.68 -0.46
N ASP A 3 -14.94 -7.05 0.51
CA ASP A 3 -15.34 -5.65 0.46
C ASP A 3 -14.09 -4.79 0.76
N LEU A 4 -13.49 -4.24 -0.29
CA LEU A 4 -12.38 -3.32 -0.18
C LEU A 4 -12.90 -1.89 -0.26
N ARG A 5 -13.33 -1.38 0.87
CA ARG A 5 -13.84 -0.01 0.98
C ARG A 5 -12.75 1.00 0.74
N ARG A 6 -12.97 1.89 -0.21
CA ARG A 6 -12.03 2.95 -0.56
C ARG A 6 -12.61 4.34 -0.36
N LYS A 7 -11.87 5.19 0.30
CA LYS A 7 -12.05 6.64 0.21
C LYS A 7 -11.15 7.23 -0.88
N GLN A 8 -11.63 8.26 -1.58
CA GLN A 8 -10.80 9.06 -2.47
C GLN A 8 -9.78 9.86 -1.65
N HIS A 9 -8.70 9.22 -1.27
CA HIS A 9 -7.52 9.89 -0.78
C HIS A 9 -6.29 9.24 -1.39
N THR A 10 -5.30 10.04 -1.63
CA THR A 10 -4.02 9.75 -2.24
C THR A 10 -3.17 8.68 -1.53
N GLY A 11 -3.67 8.12 -0.44
CA GLY A 11 -3.08 6.95 0.21
C GLY A 11 -3.58 5.68 -0.49
N SER A 12 -2.79 5.12 -1.36
CA SER A 12 -3.15 3.86 -2.01
C SER A 12 -2.91 2.70 -1.08
N CYS A 13 -3.99 2.04 -0.66
CA CYS A 13 -3.88 0.71 -0.10
C CYS A 13 -3.36 -0.23 -1.20
N ARG A 14 -2.29 -0.95 -0.92
CA ARG A 14 -1.71 -1.91 -1.85
C ARG A 14 -1.84 -3.32 -1.31
N TYR A 15 -2.12 -4.24 -2.20
CA TYR A 15 -2.31 -5.65 -1.89
C TYR A 15 -1.23 -6.48 -2.56
N SER A 16 -0.76 -7.50 -1.86
CA SER A 16 0.11 -8.50 -2.45
C SER A 16 -0.68 -9.32 -3.46
N HIS A 17 -0.13 -9.50 -4.63
CA HIS A 17 -0.72 -10.25 -5.74
C HIS A 17 0.31 -11.16 -6.35
N CYS A 18 -0.09 -12.40 -6.64
CA CYS A 18 0.75 -13.30 -7.42
C CYS A 18 0.96 -12.72 -8.81
N SER A 19 2.20 -12.59 -9.22
CA SER A 19 2.55 -12.05 -10.52
C SER A 19 2.90 -13.17 -11.50
N ASN A 20 2.86 -12.83 -12.78
CA ASN A 20 3.51 -13.62 -13.79
C ASN A 20 5.02 -13.33 -13.72
N GLU A 21 5.78 -14.31 -13.23
CA GLU A 21 7.23 -14.19 -13.05
C GLU A 21 7.98 -13.83 -14.32
N LEU A 22 7.46 -14.26 -15.49
CA LEU A 22 8.03 -13.91 -16.78
C LEU A 22 7.93 -12.41 -17.09
N LEU A 23 6.91 -11.73 -16.58
CA LEU A 23 6.71 -10.30 -16.80
C LEU A 23 7.49 -9.43 -15.83
N PHE A 24 7.57 -9.83 -14.56
CA PHE A 24 8.08 -8.97 -13.50
C PHE A 24 9.30 -9.53 -12.77
N GLY A 25 9.66 -10.78 -13.02
CA GLY A 25 10.80 -11.45 -12.37
C GLY A 25 10.57 -11.76 -10.89
N GLU A 26 9.34 -11.64 -10.41
CA GLU A 26 8.98 -11.83 -9.01
C GLU A 26 7.67 -12.59 -8.89
N HIS A 27 7.56 -13.44 -7.85
CA HIS A 27 6.32 -14.21 -7.58
C HIS A 27 5.20 -13.35 -7.03
N GLU A 28 5.54 -12.35 -6.24
CA GLU A 28 4.60 -11.44 -5.59
C GLU A 28 4.96 -10.00 -5.88
N VAL A 29 3.94 -9.20 -6.09
CA VAL A 29 4.05 -7.75 -6.31
C VAL A 29 3.00 -7.02 -5.50
N LEU A 30 3.22 -5.74 -5.22
CA LEU A 30 2.23 -4.88 -4.61
C LEU A 30 1.47 -4.11 -5.67
N VAL A 31 0.15 -4.20 -5.61
CA VAL A 31 -0.74 -3.56 -6.57
C VAL A 31 -1.67 -2.59 -5.83
N PRO A 32 -1.72 -1.32 -6.25
CA PRO A 32 -2.71 -0.39 -5.69
C PRO A 32 -4.13 -0.91 -5.91
N ALA A 33 -4.95 -0.88 -4.86
CA ALA A 33 -6.31 -1.43 -4.89
C ALA A 33 -7.17 -0.87 -6.01
N ILE A 34 -6.92 0.38 -6.41
CA ILE A 34 -7.63 1.04 -7.51
C ILE A 34 -7.50 0.29 -8.84
N HIS A 35 -6.39 -0.41 -9.05
CA HIS A 35 -6.13 -1.16 -10.26
C HIS A 35 -6.69 -2.59 -10.22
N LEU A 36 -7.23 -3.01 -9.07
CA LEU A 36 -7.82 -4.33 -8.87
C LEU A 36 -9.36 -4.30 -8.91
N ILE A 37 -9.97 -3.16 -9.12
CA ILE A 37 -11.43 -3.04 -9.16
C ILE A 37 -11.98 -3.79 -10.36
N ASP A 38 -12.80 -4.79 -10.09
CA ASP A 38 -13.45 -5.65 -11.09
C ASP A 38 -14.98 -5.61 -11.02
N GLY A 39 -15.54 -4.88 -10.06
CA GLY A 39 -16.98 -4.77 -9.84
C GLY A 39 -17.63 -5.99 -9.18
N LYS A 40 -16.86 -7.03 -8.85
CA LYS A 40 -17.34 -8.26 -8.23
C LYS A 40 -16.63 -8.54 -6.90
N ASN A 41 -15.34 -8.82 -6.96
CA ASN A 41 -14.53 -9.16 -5.79
C ASN A 41 -13.92 -7.91 -5.16
N VAL A 42 -13.59 -6.94 -5.98
CA VAL A 42 -13.05 -5.65 -5.58
C VAL A 42 -13.97 -4.56 -6.12
N THR A 43 -14.62 -3.86 -5.22
CA THR A 43 -15.60 -2.84 -5.56
C THR A 43 -15.25 -1.49 -4.95
N ARG A 44 -15.78 -0.44 -5.54
CA ARG A 44 -15.67 0.92 -5.03
C ARG A 44 -16.98 1.33 -4.38
N GLU A 45 -16.91 1.76 -3.13
CA GLU A 45 -18.07 2.28 -2.40
C GLU A 45 -17.86 3.75 -2.02
N THR A 46 -18.94 4.49 -2.02
CA THR A 46 -18.99 5.84 -1.45
C THR A 46 -19.51 5.76 -0.03
N VAL A 47 -18.74 6.26 0.93
CA VAL A 47 -19.10 6.28 2.35
C VAL A 47 -18.88 7.68 2.90
N GLU A 48 -19.63 8.06 3.94
CA GLU A 48 -19.53 9.38 4.56
C GLU A 48 -18.19 9.58 5.27
N MET A 49 -17.70 8.54 5.96
CA MET A 49 -16.46 8.62 6.72
C MET A 49 -15.75 7.28 6.73
N VAL A 50 -14.42 7.34 6.64
CA VAL A 50 -13.53 6.19 6.81
C VAL A 50 -12.38 6.57 7.75
N THR A 51 -12.10 5.71 8.70
CA THR A 51 -10.89 5.82 9.52
C THR A 51 -9.82 4.89 8.95
N TYR A 52 -8.69 5.47 8.55
CA TYR A 52 -7.53 4.71 8.12
C TYR A 52 -6.59 4.49 9.30
N ILE A 53 -6.19 3.25 9.49
CA ILE A 53 -5.20 2.86 10.50
C ILE A 53 -3.98 2.33 9.74
N HIS A 54 -2.83 2.94 10.01
CA HIS A 54 -1.56 2.50 9.45
C HIS A 54 -0.77 1.75 10.52
N ILE A 55 -0.29 0.58 10.16
CA ILE A 55 0.58 -0.23 11.01
C ILE A 55 1.97 -0.20 10.40
N MET A 56 2.95 0.22 11.18
CA MET A 56 4.33 0.35 10.75
C MET A 56 5.25 -0.54 11.59
N PHE A 57 6.21 -1.15 10.94
CA PHE A 57 7.27 -1.95 11.54
C PHE A 57 8.63 -1.29 11.28
N GLU A 58 9.68 -1.86 11.84
CA GLU A 58 11.06 -1.40 11.58
C GLU A 58 11.45 -1.49 10.10
N GLN A 59 10.85 -2.46 9.39
CA GLN A 59 10.98 -2.64 7.95
C GLN A 59 9.60 -2.78 7.34
N HIS A 60 9.48 -2.49 6.05
CA HIS A 60 8.26 -2.72 5.30
C HIS A 60 7.95 -4.22 5.18
N GLU A 61 6.75 -4.61 5.57
CA GLU A 61 6.32 -6.01 5.66
C GLU A 61 5.02 -6.24 4.90
N ILE A 62 4.84 -7.49 4.46
CA ILE A 62 3.53 -7.97 4.02
C ILE A 62 2.81 -8.51 5.26
N ILE A 63 1.61 -8.01 5.48
CA ILE A 63 0.75 -8.40 6.60
C ILE A 63 -0.58 -8.93 6.09
N PHE A 64 -1.32 -9.60 6.95
CA PHE A 64 -2.63 -10.12 6.60
C PHE A 64 -3.71 -9.37 7.36
N ALA A 65 -4.64 -8.78 6.63
CA ALA A 65 -5.82 -8.13 7.19
C ALA A 65 -7.07 -8.86 6.68
N GLN A 66 -7.82 -9.47 7.58
CA GLN A 66 -9.00 -10.28 7.25
C GLN A 66 -8.72 -11.35 6.18
N GLY A 67 -7.57 -12.01 6.27
CA GLY A 67 -7.15 -13.05 5.33
C GLY A 67 -6.66 -12.53 3.98
N VAL A 68 -6.48 -11.23 3.81
CA VAL A 68 -5.95 -10.60 2.60
C VAL A 68 -4.52 -10.12 2.85
N ALA A 69 -3.59 -10.53 1.98
CA ALA A 69 -2.23 -10.04 2.02
C ALA A 69 -2.19 -8.57 1.58
N THR A 70 -1.71 -7.72 2.45
CA THR A 70 -1.58 -6.28 2.24
C THR A 70 -0.23 -5.80 2.75
N GLU A 71 0.06 -4.53 2.60
CA GLU A 71 1.32 -3.97 3.08
C GLU A 71 1.19 -3.29 4.45
N SER A 72 2.27 -3.27 5.21
CA SER A 72 2.45 -2.35 6.31
C SER A 72 2.69 -0.93 5.76
N PHE A 73 2.69 0.06 6.63
CA PHE A 73 2.92 1.44 6.19
C PHE A 73 4.36 1.63 5.71
N HIS A 74 4.53 2.20 4.51
CA HIS A 74 5.80 2.59 3.94
C HIS A 74 5.86 4.11 3.76
N PRO A 75 6.61 4.83 4.62
CA PRO A 75 6.59 6.29 4.62
C PRO A 75 7.08 6.92 3.32
N GLY A 76 8.09 6.33 2.67
CA GLY A 76 8.63 6.82 1.41
C GLY A 76 7.65 6.72 0.24
N SER A 77 6.80 5.69 0.23
CA SER A 77 5.82 5.48 -0.83
C SER A 77 4.51 6.22 -0.60
N PHE A 78 4.13 6.40 0.67
CA PHE A 78 2.89 7.08 1.04
C PHE A 78 3.04 8.61 1.05
N GLY A 79 4.19 9.09 1.50
CA GLY A 79 4.45 10.50 1.73
C GLY A 79 4.07 10.94 3.15
N VAL A 80 5.07 11.27 3.94
CA VAL A 80 4.86 11.68 5.35
C VAL A 80 4.08 12.97 5.50
N ASP A 81 4.07 13.81 4.47
CA ASP A 81 3.31 15.06 4.46
C ASP A 81 1.80 14.85 4.44
N CYS A 82 1.35 13.66 4.04
CA CYS A 82 -0.07 13.27 4.10
C CYS A 82 -0.54 12.90 5.51
N LEU A 83 0.39 12.74 6.45
CA LEU A 83 0.08 12.48 7.85
C LEU A 83 -0.26 13.78 8.59
N ALA A 84 -1.13 13.66 9.61
CA ALA A 84 -1.36 14.77 10.53
C ALA A 84 -0.03 15.17 11.20
N PRO A 85 0.19 16.47 11.49
CA PRO A 85 1.46 16.92 12.06
C PRO A 85 1.89 16.18 13.32
N ARG A 86 0.95 15.87 14.22
CA ARG A 86 1.21 15.11 15.44
C ARG A 86 1.69 13.68 15.14
N THR A 87 1.04 13.00 14.21
CA THR A 87 1.40 11.65 13.79
C THR A 87 2.78 11.63 13.13
N ARG A 88 3.07 12.63 12.31
CA ARG A 88 4.37 12.79 11.67
C ARG A 88 5.48 12.99 12.69
N GLU A 89 5.28 13.81 13.70
CA GLU A 89 6.26 14.03 14.77
C GLU A 89 6.48 12.76 15.61
N GLU A 90 5.43 12.00 15.89
CA GLU A 90 5.53 10.70 16.56
C GLU A 90 6.37 9.72 15.74
N LEU A 91 6.12 9.65 14.44
CA LEU A 91 6.90 8.83 13.51
C LEU A 91 8.39 9.19 13.54
N PHE A 92 8.72 10.47 13.48
CA PHE A 92 10.11 10.94 13.54
C PHE A 92 10.76 10.73 14.92
N SER A 93 9.98 10.67 15.99
CA SER A 93 10.48 10.30 17.30
C SER A 93 10.88 8.83 17.39
N LEU A 94 10.13 7.95 16.71
CA LEU A 94 10.42 6.51 16.64
C LEU A 94 11.53 6.20 15.64
N PHE A 95 11.62 6.96 14.56
CA PHE A 95 12.59 6.79 13.48
C PHE A 95 13.32 8.12 13.20
N PRO A 96 14.27 8.53 14.07
CA PRO A 96 14.87 9.87 14.00
C PRO A 96 15.59 10.18 12.68
N ASN A 97 16.19 9.17 12.04
CA ASN A 97 16.92 9.35 10.79
C ASN A 97 16.01 9.77 9.62
N MET A 98 14.73 9.45 9.70
CA MET A 98 13.75 9.78 8.67
C MET A 98 13.40 11.26 8.62
N ARG A 99 13.68 12.02 9.66
CA ARG A 99 13.44 13.47 9.68
C ARG A 99 14.23 14.19 8.59
N ASN A 100 15.45 13.74 8.32
CA ASN A 100 16.33 14.31 7.32
C ASN A 100 16.34 13.54 6.00
N ASP A 101 16.06 12.24 6.06
CA ASP A 101 16.10 11.35 4.91
C ASP A 101 15.05 10.22 5.06
N ILE A 102 13.94 10.39 4.37
CA ILE A 102 12.84 9.40 4.36
C ILE A 102 13.32 8.05 3.80
N SER A 103 14.26 8.05 2.87
CA SER A 103 14.79 6.83 2.28
C SER A 103 15.56 5.96 3.27
N SER A 104 15.91 6.49 4.44
CA SER A 104 16.57 5.73 5.50
C SER A 104 15.72 4.57 6.05
N TYR A 105 14.38 4.62 5.85
CA TYR A 105 13.49 3.51 6.20
C TYR A 105 13.74 2.26 5.36
N GLY A 106 14.22 2.43 4.13
CA GLY A 106 14.55 1.33 3.25
C GLY A 106 13.51 1.07 2.17
N LYS A 107 13.70 -0.04 1.47
CA LYS A 107 12.88 -0.44 0.33
C LYS A 107 11.55 -1.05 0.74
N SER A 108 10.58 -1.05 -0.18
CA SER A 108 9.37 -1.83 -0.04
C SER A 108 9.67 -3.35 -0.03
N ALA A 109 8.84 -4.12 0.68
CA ALA A 109 8.99 -5.57 0.80
C ALA A 109 8.82 -6.30 -0.55
N ARG A 110 8.05 -5.71 -1.46
CA ARG A 110 7.81 -6.22 -2.82
C ARG A 110 7.84 -5.06 -3.80
N THR A 111 8.05 -5.37 -5.08
CA THR A 111 7.94 -4.39 -6.17
C THR A 111 6.51 -3.85 -6.26
N ILE A 112 6.41 -2.53 -6.36
CA ILE A 112 5.13 -1.83 -6.48
C ILE A 112 4.86 -1.60 -7.96
N LEU A 113 3.74 -2.12 -8.47
CA LEU A 113 3.36 -1.95 -9.86
C LEU A 113 2.73 -0.59 -10.11
N ARG A 114 3.07 0.00 -11.24
CA ARG A 114 2.41 1.18 -11.80
C ARG A 114 1.12 0.77 -12.53
N ALA A 115 0.28 1.74 -12.86
CA ALA A 115 -1.00 1.50 -13.52
C ALA A 115 -0.91 0.64 -14.78
N ALA A 116 0.07 0.90 -15.65
CA ALA A 116 0.27 0.14 -16.88
C ALA A 116 0.68 -1.31 -16.62
N GLU A 117 1.57 -1.52 -15.66
CA GLU A 117 2.03 -2.84 -15.24
C GLU A 117 0.91 -3.64 -14.57
N ALA A 118 0.10 -2.99 -13.71
CA ALA A 118 -1.05 -3.60 -13.09
C ALA A 118 -2.11 -4.03 -14.12
N ARG A 119 -2.33 -3.24 -15.16
CA ARG A 119 -3.21 -3.61 -16.26
C ARG A 119 -2.70 -4.84 -17.03
N ALA A 120 -1.40 -4.93 -17.27
CA ALA A 120 -0.80 -6.11 -17.89
C ALA A 120 -1.04 -7.37 -17.05
N LEU A 121 -0.96 -7.25 -15.72
CA LEU A 121 -1.22 -8.36 -14.79
C LEU A 121 -2.65 -8.86 -14.86
N THR A 122 -3.64 -7.97 -14.97
CA THR A 122 -5.06 -8.31 -14.94
C THR A 122 -5.60 -8.82 -16.29
N HIS A 123 -4.85 -8.67 -17.39
CA HIS A 123 -5.22 -9.15 -18.72
C HIS A 123 -4.61 -10.52 -19.07
N PHE A 124 -3.86 -11.07 -18.19
CA PHE A 124 -3.36 -12.44 -18.25
C PHE A 124 -4.16 -13.33 -17.30
#